data_f0c65fa047831dc921c3deba9ad21cb3
#
_entry.id   f0c65fa047831dc921c3deba9ad21cb3
#
_cell.length_a   1.000
_cell.length_b   1.000
_cell.length_c   1.000
_cell.angle_alpha   90.00
_cell.angle_beta   90.00
_cell.angle_gamma   90.00
#
_symmetry.space_group_name_H-M   'P 1'
#
loop_
_entity.id
_entity.type
_entity.pdbx_description
1 polymer ?
#
loop_
_entity_poly.entity_id
_entity_poly.type
_entity_poly.pdbx_seq_one_letter_code
_entity_poly.pdbx_strand_id
1 'polypeptide(L)'
;MKKKINCFIPFGNPKDTIQTVKELQASELVNKIYLLSADTNKECLPGCECLLINGLYSTSTIKTIADNADDASYLLLYTKQTPLKLGLYALERMTQIIQNSSENAMVYADHYQLVDGVLKQAPVIDYQQGSLRDDFDFGSVLLFNSEIFTLASSILEETVFQYAAFYEMRLMLG
;
A
#
# COMPACT_ATOMS: atom_id res chain seq x y z
N MET A 1 10.65 -10.61 16.84
CA MET A 1 11.10 -9.80 15.68
C MET A 1 10.59 -8.37 15.83
N LYS A 2 11.37 -7.36 15.45
CA LYS A 2 10.92 -5.96 15.53
C LYS A 2 9.83 -5.74 14.48
N LYS A 3 8.68 -5.21 14.87
CA LYS A 3 7.60 -4.82 13.93
C LYS A 3 8.13 -3.77 12.95
N LYS A 4 7.94 -3.99 11.65
CA LYS A 4 8.63 -3.23 10.61
C LYS A 4 7.72 -2.52 9.63
N ILE A 5 6.45 -2.91 9.54
CA ILE A 5 5.52 -2.50 8.48
C ILE A 5 4.36 -1.72 9.05
N ASN A 6 4.15 -0.50 8.59
CA ASN A 6 2.89 0.22 8.74
C ASN A 6 2.01 -0.05 7.52
N CYS A 7 0.77 -0.46 7.75
CA CYS A 7 -0.18 -0.82 6.69
C CYS A 7 -1.21 0.28 6.50
N PHE A 8 -1.44 0.69 5.26
CA PHE A 8 -2.43 1.68 4.87
C PHE A 8 -3.45 1.02 3.96
N ILE A 9 -4.71 0.99 4.38
CA ILE A 9 -5.78 0.32 3.65
C ILE A 9 -7.02 1.21 3.52
N PRO A 10 -7.70 1.23 2.36
CA PRO A 10 -8.95 1.98 2.20
C PRO A 10 -10.03 1.42 3.11
N PHE A 11 -10.73 2.28 3.83
CA PHE A 11 -11.85 1.89 4.67
C PHE A 11 -13.13 1.79 3.83
N GLY A 12 -13.38 0.61 3.28
CA GLY A 12 -14.57 0.29 2.49
C GLY A 12 -15.73 -0.22 3.35
N ASN A 13 -16.32 -1.34 2.93
CA ASN A 13 -17.32 -2.06 3.70
C ASN A 13 -16.69 -2.57 5.02
N PRO A 14 -17.30 -2.33 6.20
CA PRO A 14 -16.73 -2.74 7.48
C PRO A 14 -16.40 -4.23 7.56
N LYS A 15 -17.25 -5.10 7.01
CA LYS A 15 -17.06 -6.55 7.03
C LYS A 15 -15.79 -6.97 6.28
N ASP A 16 -15.58 -6.41 5.10
CA ASP A 16 -14.43 -6.72 4.25
C ASP A 16 -13.15 -6.10 4.81
N THR A 17 -13.24 -4.88 5.34
CA THR A 17 -12.12 -4.22 6.01
C THR A 17 -11.67 -4.98 7.26
N ILE A 18 -12.60 -5.49 8.08
CA ILE A 18 -12.28 -6.33 9.25
C ILE A 18 -11.53 -7.60 8.83
N GLN A 19 -11.91 -8.24 7.72
CA GLN A 19 -11.18 -9.42 7.23
C GLN A 19 -9.74 -9.07 6.87
N THR A 20 -9.54 -7.98 6.14
CA THR A 20 -8.20 -7.49 5.77
C THR A 20 -7.37 -7.12 7.01
N VAL A 21 -7.96 -6.44 7.98
CA VAL A 21 -7.29 -6.08 9.24
C VAL A 21 -6.84 -7.33 9.99
N LYS A 22 -7.69 -8.34 10.12
CA LYS A 22 -7.34 -9.61 10.78
C LYS A 22 -6.20 -10.34 10.07
N GLU A 23 -6.22 -10.34 8.74
CA GLU A 23 -5.15 -10.95 7.94
C GLU A 23 -3.80 -10.26 8.18
N LEU A 24 -3.78 -8.93 8.20
CA LEU A 24 -2.58 -8.15 8.48
C LEU A 24 -2.10 -8.30 9.94
N GLN A 25 -3.03 -8.30 10.91
CA GLN A 25 -2.70 -8.48 12.33
C GLN A 25 -2.12 -9.85 12.65
N ALA A 26 -2.37 -10.86 11.83
CA ALA A 26 -1.79 -12.20 11.99
C ALA A 26 -0.27 -12.22 11.77
N SER A 27 0.31 -11.23 11.08
CA SER A 27 1.76 -11.14 10.86
C SER A 27 2.46 -10.38 11.99
N GLU A 28 3.54 -10.97 12.52
CA GLU A 28 4.41 -10.31 13.50
C GLU A 28 5.20 -9.12 12.94
N LEU A 29 5.26 -8.99 11.62
CA LEU A 29 5.95 -7.86 10.95
C LEU A 29 5.12 -6.58 10.98
N VAL A 30 3.81 -6.67 11.11
CA VAL A 30 2.91 -5.51 11.08
C VAL A 30 2.97 -4.74 12.41
N ASN A 31 3.27 -3.45 12.31
CA ASN A 31 3.37 -2.51 13.43
C ASN A 31 2.02 -1.84 13.69
N LYS A 32 1.55 -1.04 12.73
CA LYS A 32 0.28 -0.30 12.80
C LYS A 32 -0.55 -0.53 11.54
N ILE A 33 -1.86 -0.37 11.68
CA ILE A 33 -2.79 -0.40 10.56
C ILE A 33 -3.58 0.91 10.55
N TYR A 34 -3.47 1.63 9.44
CA TYR A 34 -4.16 2.87 9.16
C TYR A 34 -5.31 2.64 8.18
N LEU A 35 -6.49 3.09 8.55
CA LEU A 35 -7.70 3.04 7.72
C LEU A 35 -7.87 4.39 7.03
N LEU A 36 -7.79 4.40 5.71
CA LEU A 36 -7.94 5.60 4.88
C LEU A 36 -9.40 5.81 4.53
N SER A 37 -10.02 6.89 4.96
CA SER A 37 -11.43 7.19 4.70
C SER A 37 -11.63 8.65 4.29
N ALA A 38 -12.52 8.88 3.33
CA ALA A 38 -13.02 10.21 3.02
C ALA A 38 -14.23 10.59 3.88
N ASP A 39 -14.78 9.66 4.66
CA ASP A 39 -15.94 9.86 5.52
C ASP A 39 -15.49 10.13 6.96
N THR A 40 -15.81 11.32 7.46
CA THR A 40 -15.49 11.76 8.81
C THR A 40 -16.33 11.08 9.90
N ASN A 41 -17.46 10.48 9.53
CA ASN A 41 -18.40 9.87 10.48
C ASN A 41 -18.14 8.37 10.69
N LYS A 42 -17.17 7.78 10.02
CA LYS A 42 -16.83 6.37 10.19
C LYS A 42 -16.10 6.14 11.51
N GLU A 43 -16.67 5.29 12.35
CA GLU A 43 -15.97 4.80 13.54
C GLU A 43 -14.79 3.91 13.16
N CYS A 44 -13.65 4.19 13.76
CA CYS A 44 -12.44 3.43 13.52
C CYS A 44 -12.53 2.01 14.10
N LEU A 45 -11.97 1.03 13.41
CA LEU A 45 -11.96 -0.34 13.90
C LEU A 45 -10.97 -0.51 15.05
N PRO A 46 -11.26 -1.39 16.02
CA PRO A 46 -10.36 -1.66 17.14
C PRO A 46 -8.96 -2.09 16.67
N GLY A 47 -7.93 -1.49 17.27
CA GLY A 47 -6.53 -1.77 16.91
C GLY A 47 -6.05 -1.13 15.61
N CYS A 48 -6.84 -0.22 15.03
CA CYS A 48 -6.49 0.59 13.87
C CYS A 48 -6.52 2.07 14.20
N GLU A 49 -5.83 2.88 13.40
CA GLU A 49 -5.91 4.33 13.40
C GLU A 49 -6.62 4.78 12.11
N CYS A 50 -7.51 5.78 12.19
CA CYS A 50 -8.23 6.30 11.03
C CYS A 50 -7.61 7.60 10.55
N LEU A 51 -7.33 7.67 9.25
CA LEU A 51 -6.82 8.86 8.58
C LEU A 51 -7.85 9.38 7.58
N LEU A 52 -8.16 10.67 7.71
CA LEU A 52 -9.03 11.34 6.75
C LEU A 52 -8.25 11.69 5.49
N ILE A 53 -8.80 11.31 4.33
CA ILE A 53 -8.21 11.55 3.02
C ILE A 53 -9.22 12.17 2.06
N ASN A 54 -8.73 12.90 1.05
CA ASN A 54 -9.58 13.48 -0.01
C ASN A 54 -9.81 12.54 -1.21
N GLY A 55 -9.11 11.41 -1.23
CA GLY A 55 -9.14 10.42 -2.31
C GLY A 55 -7.83 9.65 -2.31
N LEU A 56 -7.89 8.35 -2.57
CA LEU A 56 -6.73 7.46 -2.43
C LEU A 56 -5.53 7.91 -3.28
N TYR A 57 -5.78 8.48 -4.45
CA TYR A 57 -4.76 8.80 -5.46
C TYR A 57 -4.36 10.28 -5.51
N SER A 58 -4.72 11.05 -4.49
CA SER A 58 -4.37 12.47 -4.40
C SER A 58 -3.00 12.72 -3.75
N THR A 59 -2.34 13.83 -4.09
CA THR A 59 -1.08 14.27 -3.45
C THR A 59 -1.25 14.40 -1.93
N SER A 60 -2.38 14.97 -1.48
CA SER A 60 -2.64 15.13 -0.04
C SER A 60 -2.71 13.79 0.69
N THR A 61 -3.21 12.73 0.07
CA THR A 61 -3.25 11.39 0.65
C THR A 61 -1.86 10.79 0.73
N ILE A 62 -1.03 10.93 -0.31
CA ILE A 62 0.37 10.48 -0.26
C ILE A 62 1.12 11.15 0.89
N LYS A 63 0.94 12.46 1.06
CA LYS A 63 1.51 13.19 2.20
C LYS A 63 1.01 12.65 3.54
N THR A 64 -0.30 12.46 3.69
CA THR A 64 -0.88 11.89 4.91
C THR A 64 -0.28 10.51 5.23
N ILE A 65 -0.05 9.67 4.22
CA ILE A 65 0.62 8.37 4.38
C ILE A 65 2.07 8.56 4.83
N ALA A 66 2.82 9.43 4.16
CA ALA A 66 4.23 9.71 4.49
C ALA A 66 4.40 10.24 5.92
N ASP A 67 3.54 11.16 6.35
CA ASP A 67 3.54 11.72 7.72
C ASP A 67 3.27 10.67 8.82
N ASN A 68 2.71 9.50 8.46
CA ASN A 68 2.41 8.40 9.36
C ASN A 68 3.28 7.15 9.11
N ALA A 69 4.36 7.28 8.34
CA ALA A 69 5.25 6.17 8.00
C ALA A 69 6.50 6.06 8.88
N ASP A 70 6.88 7.13 9.61
CA ASP A 70 8.20 7.31 10.23
C ASP A 70 8.59 6.31 11.32
N ASP A 71 7.64 5.64 11.96
CA ASP A 71 7.92 4.68 13.03
C ASP A 71 8.12 3.23 12.53
N ALA A 72 8.10 3.01 11.21
CA ALA A 72 8.31 1.73 10.58
C ALA A 72 9.33 1.81 9.43
N SER A 73 10.06 0.72 9.19
CA SER A 73 11.04 0.65 8.08
C SER A 73 10.36 0.58 6.71
N TYR A 74 9.15 0.05 6.68
CA TYR A 74 8.38 -0.16 5.46
C TYR A 74 6.94 0.29 5.63
N LEU A 75 6.34 0.75 4.56
CA LEU A 75 4.90 0.94 4.46
C LEU A 75 4.31 -0.02 3.41
N LEU A 76 3.20 -0.62 3.76
CA LEU A 76 2.39 -1.43 2.88
C LEU A 76 1.14 -0.64 2.51
N LEU A 77 0.90 -0.47 1.22
CA LEU A 77 -0.32 0.11 0.70
C LEU A 77 -1.15 -0.99 0.02
N TYR A 78 -2.37 -1.17 0.49
CA TYR A 78 -3.40 -1.94 -0.20
C TYR A 78 -4.38 -0.99 -0.87
N THR A 79 -4.61 -1.15 -2.18
CA THR A 79 -5.37 -0.17 -2.97
C THR A 79 -6.83 -0.56 -3.22
N LYS A 80 -7.25 -1.75 -2.81
CA LYS A 80 -8.62 -2.25 -3.01
C LYS A 80 -9.45 -2.21 -1.72
N GLN A 81 -10.76 -2.20 -1.86
CA GLN A 81 -11.70 -2.30 -0.74
C GLN A 81 -12.24 -3.72 -0.51
N THR A 82 -11.82 -4.67 -1.34
CA THR A 82 -12.15 -6.09 -1.21
C THR A 82 -11.30 -6.76 -0.14
N PRO A 83 -11.74 -7.89 0.45
CA PRO A 83 -10.93 -8.61 1.42
C PRO A 83 -9.57 -9.03 0.85
N LEU A 84 -8.50 -8.73 1.61
CA LEU A 84 -7.16 -9.20 1.30
C LEU A 84 -6.93 -10.56 1.98
N LYS A 85 -6.29 -11.49 1.26
CA LYS A 85 -5.71 -12.69 1.81
C LYS A 85 -4.26 -12.80 1.35
N LEU A 86 -3.34 -12.86 2.29
CA LEU A 86 -1.91 -12.97 2.00
C LEU A 86 -1.54 -14.43 1.73
N GLY A 87 -0.62 -14.64 0.80
CA GLY A 87 0.03 -15.94 0.63
C GLY A 87 0.97 -16.26 1.79
N LEU A 88 1.33 -17.52 1.92
CA LEU A 88 2.27 -17.98 2.95
C LEU A 88 3.61 -17.24 2.83
N TYR A 89 4.05 -16.63 3.93
CA TYR A 89 5.28 -15.81 4.00
C TYR A 89 5.34 -14.64 3.00
N ALA A 90 4.19 -14.11 2.58
CA ALA A 90 4.16 -13.03 1.59
C ALA A 90 4.91 -11.78 2.06
N LEU A 91 4.62 -11.30 3.27
CA LEU A 91 5.26 -10.10 3.83
C LEU A 91 6.75 -10.31 4.11
N GLU A 92 7.12 -11.49 4.59
CA GLU A 92 8.52 -11.87 4.80
C GLU A 92 9.32 -11.84 3.49
N ARG A 93 8.76 -12.40 2.41
CA ARG A 93 9.40 -12.39 1.08
C ARG A 93 9.53 -10.97 0.53
N MET A 94 8.47 -10.17 0.60
CA MET A 94 8.50 -8.78 0.13
C MET A 94 9.55 -7.97 0.91
N THR A 95 9.62 -8.13 2.24
CA THR A 95 10.63 -7.45 3.05
C THR A 95 12.06 -7.91 2.75
N GLN A 96 12.28 -9.19 2.45
CA GLN A 96 13.57 -9.71 2.03
C GLN A 96 14.02 -9.12 0.69
N ILE A 97 13.12 -9.00 -0.28
CA ILE A 97 13.43 -8.44 -1.59
C ILE A 97 13.87 -6.98 -1.45
N ILE A 98 13.10 -6.17 -0.72
CA ILE A 98 13.41 -4.74 -0.54
C ILE A 98 14.68 -4.52 0.29
N GLN A 99 15.03 -5.44 1.19
CA GLN A 99 16.25 -5.38 1.99
C GLN A 99 17.51 -5.74 1.20
N ASN A 100 17.40 -6.64 0.23
CA ASN A 100 18.53 -7.18 -0.52
C ASN A 100 19.04 -6.24 -1.62
N SER A 101 18.31 -5.20 -1.94
CA SER A 101 18.73 -4.20 -2.91
C SER A 101 18.53 -2.80 -2.33
N SER A 102 19.60 -2.04 -2.21
CA SER A 102 19.54 -0.63 -1.78
C SER A 102 18.84 0.28 -2.79
N GLU A 103 18.62 -0.21 -4.01
CA GLU A 103 17.97 0.50 -5.11
C GLU A 103 16.46 0.25 -5.16
N ASN A 104 15.98 -0.80 -4.47
CA ASN A 104 14.56 -1.13 -4.47
C ASN A 104 13.77 -0.20 -3.54
N ALA A 105 13.09 0.77 -4.12
CA ALA A 105 12.19 1.66 -3.40
C ALA A 105 10.81 1.04 -3.16
N MET A 106 10.39 0.14 -4.06
CA MET A 106 9.07 -0.49 -4.06
C MET A 106 9.16 -1.97 -4.45
N VAL A 107 8.33 -2.79 -3.81
CA VAL A 107 8.13 -4.21 -4.15
C VAL A 107 6.63 -4.47 -4.33
N TYR A 108 6.30 -5.20 -5.37
CA TYR A 108 4.95 -5.68 -5.69
C TYR A 108 4.99 -7.15 -6.04
N ALA A 109 3.85 -7.82 -6.06
CA ALA A 109 3.79 -9.26 -6.31
C ALA A 109 2.59 -9.64 -7.17
N ASP A 110 2.72 -10.76 -7.87
CA ASP A 110 1.60 -11.44 -8.51
C ASP A 110 0.48 -11.70 -7.50
N HIS A 111 -0.73 -11.61 -7.97
CA HIS A 111 -1.89 -11.84 -7.13
C HIS A 111 -2.96 -12.67 -7.83
N TYR A 112 -3.88 -13.19 -7.04
CA TYR A 112 -5.09 -13.85 -7.54
C TYR A 112 -6.28 -12.93 -7.31
N GLN A 113 -7.17 -12.87 -8.28
CA GLN A 113 -8.44 -12.19 -8.18
C GLN A 113 -9.56 -13.22 -8.14
N LEU A 114 -10.52 -13.03 -7.25
CA LEU A 114 -11.74 -13.82 -7.22
C LEU A 114 -12.76 -13.16 -8.16
N VAL A 115 -12.96 -13.77 -9.33
CA VAL A 115 -13.91 -13.30 -10.35
C VAL A 115 -15.00 -14.37 -10.49
N ASP A 116 -16.23 -14.01 -10.20
CA ASP A 116 -17.40 -14.92 -10.24
C ASP A 116 -17.20 -16.22 -9.45
N GLY A 117 -16.53 -16.12 -8.28
CA GLY A 117 -16.24 -17.27 -7.43
C GLY A 117 -15.06 -18.14 -7.89
N VAL A 118 -14.39 -17.78 -8.97
CA VAL A 118 -13.21 -18.47 -9.50
C VAL A 118 -11.95 -17.66 -9.27
N LEU A 119 -10.91 -18.29 -8.70
CA LEU A 119 -9.59 -17.69 -8.57
C LEU A 119 -8.91 -17.62 -9.93
N LYS A 120 -8.67 -16.41 -10.40
CA LYS A 120 -7.91 -16.14 -11.63
C LYS A 120 -6.55 -15.54 -11.25
N GLN A 121 -5.50 -16.07 -11.85
CA GLN A 121 -4.17 -15.49 -11.70
C GLN A 121 -4.11 -14.15 -12.45
N ALA A 122 -3.65 -13.11 -11.77
CA ALA A 122 -3.34 -11.82 -12.34
C ALA A 122 -1.82 -11.58 -12.18
N PRO A 123 -1.01 -12.07 -13.13
CA PRO A 123 0.43 -11.88 -13.09
C PRO A 123 0.74 -10.39 -13.31
N VAL A 124 1.70 -9.89 -12.56
CA VAL A 124 2.23 -8.55 -12.72
C VAL A 124 3.50 -8.65 -13.57
N ILE A 125 3.63 -7.76 -14.56
CA ILE A 125 4.80 -7.75 -15.44
C ILE A 125 5.95 -7.05 -14.72
N ASP A 126 7.17 -7.55 -14.85
CA ASP A 126 8.37 -6.90 -14.31
C ASP A 126 8.50 -5.48 -14.88
N TYR A 127 8.79 -4.54 -14.00
CA TYR A 127 9.03 -3.16 -14.39
C TYR A 127 10.27 -3.07 -15.30
N GLN A 128 10.08 -2.41 -16.43
CA GLN A 128 11.18 -2.07 -17.35
C GLN A 128 11.20 -0.55 -17.52
N GLN A 129 12.31 0.07 -17.17
CA GLN A 129 12.49 1.52 -17.30
C GLN A 129 12.20 2.00 -18.73
N GLY A 130 11.33 3.01 -18.84
CA GLY A 130 10.91 3.58 -20.12
C GLY A 130 9.77 2.84 -20.83
N SER A 131 9.26 1.73 -20.28
CA SER A 131 8.14 0.96 -20.85
C SER A 131 6.83 1.10 -20.06
N LEU A 132 6.75 2.05 -19.13
CA LEU A 132 5.56 2.27 -18.31
C LEU A 132 4.42 2.78 -19.20
N ARG A 133 3.41 1.95 -19.38
CA ARG A 133 2.16 2.34 -20.03
C ARG A 133 1.21 2.88 -18.97
N ASP A 134 0.29 3.75 -19.35
CA ASP A 134 -0.71 4.35 -18.45
C ASP A 134 -1.62 3.29 -17.79
N ASP A 135 -1.74 2.12 -18.42
CA ASP A 135 -2.53 0.98 -17.95
C ASP A 135 -1.73 -0.08 -17.18
N PHE A 136 -0.46 0.20 -16.83
CA PHE A 136 0.38 -0.76 -16.11
C PHE A 136 -0.15 -0.99 -14.68
N ASP A 137 -0.55 -2.22 -14.38
CA ASP A 137 -1.04 -2.63 -13.06
C ASP A 137 0.09 -3.26 -12.24
N PHE A 138 0.57 -2.56 -11.22
CA PHE A 138 1.53 -3.09 -10.24
C PHE A 138 0.87 -4.02 -9.20
N GLY A 139 -0.40 -4.35 -9.38
CA GLY A 139 -1.17 -5.09 -8.40
C GLY A 139 -1.74 -4.21 -7.28
N SER A 140 -2.37 -4.87 -6.33
CA SER A 140 -3.14 -4.18 -5.28
C SER A 140 -2.38 -4.03 -3.97
N VAL A 141 -1.26 -4.73 -3.79
CA VAL A 141 -0.42 -4.73 -2.59
C VAL A 141 0.96 -4.25 -2.97
N LEU A 142 1.33 -3.11 -2.45
CA LEU A 142 2.60 -2.44 -2.70
C LEU A 142 3.33 -2.25 -1.39
N LEU A 143 4.59 -2.68 -1.33
CA LEU A 143 5.48 -2.48 -0.18
C LEU A 143 6.56 -1.46 -0.58
N PHE A 144 6.69 -0.40 0.21
CA PHE A 144 7.68 0.65 -0.02
C PHE A 144 8.68 0.73 1.13
N ASN A 145 9.87 1.19 0.82
CA ASN A 145 10.79 1.73 1.83
C ASN A 145 10.21 3.05 2.36
N SER A 146 10.03 3.18 3.68
CA SER A 146 9.39 4.35 4.29
C SER A 146 10.17 5.65 4.04
N GLU A 147 11.50 5.62 4.16
CA GLU A 147 12.35 6.80 3.95
C GLU A 147 12.28 7.30 2.51
N ILE A 148 12.36 6.35 1.54
CA ILE A 148 12.31 6.71 0.11
C ILE A 148 10.91 7.20 -0.26
N PHE A 149 9.85 6.60 0.28
CA PHE A 149 8.48 7.05 0.07
C PHE A 149 8.28 8.48 0.60
N THR A 150 8.76 8.78 1.80
CA THR A 150 8.68 10.12 2.42
C THR A 150 9.44 11.14 1.60
N LEU A 151 10.64 10.80 1.13
CA LEU A 151 11.42 11.67 0.25
C LEU A 151 10.69 11.96 -1.07
N ALA A 152 10.15 10.94 -1.72
CA ALA A 152 9.39 11.10 -2.96
C ALA A 152 8.11 11.92 -2.74
N SER A 153 7.43 11.75 -1.60
CA SER A 153 6.25 12.55 -1.26
C SER A 153 6.57 14.05 -1.13
N SER A 154 7.74 14.40 -0.59
CA SER A 154 8.17 15.81 -0.47
C SER A 154 8.43 16.47 -1.84
N ILE A 155 8.89 15.71 -2.82
CA ILE A 155 9.07 16.19 -4.20
C ILE A 155 7.71 16.41 -4.88
N LEU A 156 6.75 15.51 -4.63
CA LEU A 156 5.39 15.62 -5.17
C LEU A 156 4.59 16.81 -4.62
N GLU A 157 4.95 17.37 -3.47
CA GLU A 157 4.26 18.51 -2.87
C GLU A 157 4.26 19.77 -3.75
N GLU A 158 5.23 19.89 -4.66
CA GLU A 158 5.29 20.99 -5.61
C GLU A 158 4.17 20.96 -6.67
N THR A 159 3.55 19.77 -6.85
CA THR A 159 2.50 19.57 -7.86
C THR A 159 1.26 18.94 -7.22
N VAL A 160 0.12 19.60 -7.31
CA VAL A 160 -1.15 19.11 -6.74
C VAL A 160 -1.88 18.22 -7.73
N PHE A 161 -1.84 16.91 -7.51
CA PHE A 161 -2.64 15.94 -8.26
C PHE A 161 -3.87 15.53 -7.45
N GLN A 162 -5.04 15.41 -8.09
CA GLN A 162 -6.24 14.85 -7.47
C GLN A 162 -6.36 13.35 -7.68
N TYR A 163 -5.87 12.81 -8.80
CA TYR A 163 -6.07 11.41 -9.21
C TYR A 163 -4.79 10.70 -9.68
N ALA A 164 -3.73 11.41 -9.99
CA ALA A 164 -2.53 10.86 -10.62
C ALA A 164 -1.29 10.81 -9.73
N ALA A 165 -1.41 11.16 -8.45
CA ALA A 165 -0.26 11.28 -7.56
C ALA A 165 0.48 9.94 -7.37
N PHE A 166 -0.23 8.82 -7.31
CA PHE A 166 0.40 7.50 -7.25
C PHE A 166 1.10 7.09 -8.54
N TYR A 167 0.59 7.50 -9.67
CA TYR A 167 1.26 7.27 -10.95
C TYR A 167 2.61 8.00 -10.99
N GLU A 168 2.62 9.27 -10.62
CA GLU A 168 3.85 10.07 -10.54
C GLU A 168 4.82 9.52 -9.50
N MET A 169 4.33 9.12 -8.32
CA MET A 169 5.14 8.47 -7.30
C MET A 169 5.83 7.21 -7.84
N ARG A 170 5.15 6.38 -8.60
CA ARG A 170 5.71 5.17 -9.21
C ARG A 170 6.79 5.48 -10.24
N LEU A 171 6.62 6.55 -11.04
CA LEU A 171 7.64 7.01 -11.97
C LEU A 171 8.92 7.47 -11.27
N MET A 172 8.79 8.04 -10.07
CA MET A 172 9.94 8.47 -9.27
C MET A 172 10.67 7.31 -8.57
N LEU A 173 9.94 6.25 -8.24
CA LEU A 173 10.43 5.11 -7.45
C LEU A 173 10.83 3.90 -8.30
N GLY A 174 10.48 3.86 -9.57
CA GLY A 174 10.85 2.85 -10.55
C GLY A 174 12.07 3.28 -11.36
#